data_5a55ed6f5ef79428cffbf852c9d21742
#
_entry.id   5a55ed6f5ef79428cffbf852c9d21742
#
_cell.length_a   1.000
_cell.length_b   1.000
_cell.length_c   1.000
_cell.angle_alpha   90.00
_cell.angle_beta   90.00
_cell.angle_gamma   90.00
#
_symmetry.space_group_name_H-M   'P 1'
#
loop_
_entity.id
_entity.type
_entity.pdbx_description
1 polymer ?
#
loop_
_entity_poly.entity_id
_entity_poly.type
_entity_poly.pdbx_seq_one_letter_code
_entity_poly.pdbx_strand_id
1 'polypeptide(L)'
;EMRWIGTADTIGLLLLLGLAYRRWSMPLLGALPLASGGLAGLGAVALLFDGVHGITIAFGFTLIGVAQDYPIHFFSHLRPGQSPHASVRALWPTLVTGVASTCIAYATFLFSGVEGLKQLAVFTIAGLGVAAASTRWLLPRLVTPARRDPADSRVLGRLWRAVERLPRPRVALAVVASMALAVVVFAPGAFWQNDLSRLTPVPPADLHRDAQLRAELGAPDVRYLLALQGTDVEDVLQASERAAPLLQQLQARGVLDGYDLAARYLPS
;
A
#
# COMPACT_ATOMS: atom_id res chain seq x y z
N GLU A 1 13.64 -11.00 -5.46
CA GLU A 1 13.04 -10.26 -6.60
C GLU A 1 12.56 -8.86 -6.19
N MET A 2 11.81 -8.67 -5.10
CA MET A 2 11.35 -7.34 -4.65
C MET A 2 12.47 -6.29 -4.47
N ARG A 3 13.65 -6.69 -3.98
CA ARG A 3 14.78 -5.77 -3.82
C ARG A 3 15.31 -5.23 -5.16
N TRP A 4 15.33 -6.05 -6.19
CA TRP A 4 15.76 -5.65 -7.53
C TRP A 4 14.78 -4.69 -8.20
N ILE A 5 13.47 -4.95 -8.05
CA ILE A 5 12.42 -4.08 -8.59
C ILE A 5 12.48 -2.71 -7.91
N GLY A 6 12.55 -2.66 -6.58
CA GLY A 6 12.62 -1.41 -5.85
C GLY A 6 13.90 -0.60 -6.12
N THR A 7 15.06 -1.26 -6.30
CA THR A 7 16.30 -0.56 -6.66
C THR A 7 16.26 -0.06 -8.10
N ALA A 8 15.73 -0.84 -9.04
CA ALA A 8 15.60 -0.43 -10.43
C ALA A 8 14.65 0.77 -10.58
N ASP A 9 13.54 0.76 -9.87
CA ASP A 9 12.56 1.86 -9.84
C ASP A 9 13.18 3.14 -9.27
N THR A 10 13.86 3.04 -8.12
CA THR A 10 14.56 4.18 -7.50
C THR A 10 15.64 4.76 -8.42
N ILE A 11 16.47 3.90 -9.03
CA ILE A 11 17.51 4.35 -9.97
C ILE A 11 16.85 4.98 -11.21
N GLY A 12 15.81 4.36 -11.76
CA GLY A 12 15.06 4.89 -12.90
C GLY A 12 14.48 6.27 -12.62
N LEU A 13 13.87 6.45 -11.46
CA LEU A 13 13.31 7.74 -11.01
C LEU A 13 14.40 8.80 -10.86
N LEU A 14 15.51 8.48 -10.19
CA LEU A 14 16.63 9.41 -10.01
C LEU A 14 17.26 9.83 -11.35
N LEU A 15 17.44 8.88 -12.28
CA LEU A 15 17.94 9.15 -13.62
C LEU A 15 16.97 10.03 -14.41
N LEU A 16 15.68 9.72 -14.38
CA LEU A 16 14.64 10.47 -15.06
C LEU A 16 14.58 11.92 -14.56
N LEU A 17 14.57 12.10 -13.24
CA LEU A 17 14.57 13.43 -12.62
C LEU A 17 15.88 14.18 -12.89
N GLY A 18 17.03 13.51 -12.79
CA GLY A 18 18.32 14.09 -13.10
C GLY A 18 18.42 14.55 -14.56
N LEU A 19 17.88 13.77 -15.50
CA LEU A 19 17.83 14.09 -16.91
C LEU A 19 16.84 15.22 -17.22
N ALA A 20 15.65 15.18 -16.61
CA ALA A 20 14.61 16.18 -16.80
C ALA A 20 15.04 17.57 -16.30
N TYR A 21 15.57 17.62 -15.09
CA TYR A 21 15.97 18.91 -14.47
C TYR A 21 17.42 19.30 -14.71
N ARG A 22 18.24 18.40 -15.27
CA ARG A 22 19.69 18.62 -15.55
C ARG A 22 20.48 19.16 -14.35
N ARG A 23 20.04 18.83 -13.15
CA ARG A 23 20.65 19.19 -11.86
C ARG A 23 20.44 18.05 -10.86
N TRP A 24 21.50 17.43 -10.43
CA TRP A 24 21.46 16.33 -9.47
C TRP A 24 20.98 16.74 -8.07
N SER A 25 21.00 18.04 -7.75
CA SER A 25 20.44 18.54 -6.50
C SER A 25 18.93 18.45 -6.41
N MET A 26 18.19 18.46 -7.53
CA MET A 26 16.73 18.44 -7.54
C MET A 26 16.14 17.11 -7.06
N PRO A 27 16.60 15.94 -7.54
CA PRO A 27 16.17 14.66 -6.99
C PRO A 27 16.46 14.52 -5.50
N LEU A 28 17.64 14.97 -5.05
CA LEU A 28 18.02 14.91 -3.64
C LEU A 28 17.14 15.79 -2.76
N LEU A 29 16.84 17.01 -3.21
CA LEU A 29 15.92 17.91 -2.52
C LEU A 29 14.49 17.36 -2.53
N GLY A 30 14.08 16.70 -3.62
CA GLY A 30 12.79 16.03 -3.73
C GLY A 30 12.62 14.85 -2.78
N ALA A 31 13.71 14.21 -2.38
CA ALA A 31 13.68 13.13 -1.40
C ALA A 31 13.39 13.59 0.03
N LEU A 32 13.61 14.88 0.35
CA LEU A 32 13.39 15.42 1.71
C LEU A 32 11.92 15.33 2.16
N PRO A 33 10.93 15.77 1.38
CA PRO A 33 9.52 15.58 1.73
C PRO A 33 9.16 14.12 1.93
N LEU A 34 9.69 13.22 1.08
CA LEU A 34 9.45 11.80 1.16
C LEU A 34 10.02 11.20 2.46
N ALA A 35 11.29 11.50 2.77
CA ALA A 35 11.94 11.04 3.99
C ALA A 35 11.26 11.59 5.26
N SER A 36 10.95 12.89 5.29
CA SER A 36 10.26 13.51 6.43
C SER A 36 8.86 12.93 6.63
N GLY A 37 8.12 12.67 5.54
CA GLY A 37 6.83 12.03 5.59
C GLY A 37 6.92 10.59 6.10
N GLY A 38 7.88 9.79 5.60
CA GLY A 38 8.11 8.43 6.07
C GLY A 38 8.44 8.34 7.55
N LEU A 39 9.34 9.21 8.01
CA LEU A 39 9.68 9.29 9.44
C LEU A 39 8.50 9.74 10.29
N ALA A 40 7.71 10.72 9.84
CA ALA A 40 6.53 11.17 10.56
C ALA A 40 5.44 10.11 10.61
N GLY A 41 5.22 9.37 9.52
CA GLY A 41 4.28 8.25 9.49
C GLY A 41 4.68 7.14 10.45
N LEU A 42 5.95 6.72 10.44
CA LEU A 42 6.48 5.73 11.39
C LEU A 42 6.39 6.24 12.84
N GLY A 43 6.77 7.48 13.08
CA GLY A 43 6.68 8.09 14.40
C GLY A 43 5.25 8.13 14.93
N ALA A 44 4.27 8.49 14.09
CA ALA A 44 2.85 8.49 14.46
C ALA A 44 2.35 7.09 14.83
N VAL A 45 2.73 6.06 14.06
CA VAL A 45 2.37 4.67 14.38
C VAL A 45 3.03 4.22 15.68
N ALA A 46 4.32 4.50 15.86
CA ALA A 46 5.05 4.13 17.08
C ALA A 46 4.52 4.81 18.35
N LEU A 47 3.91 6.00 18.23
CA LEU A 47 3.30 6.71 19.35
C LEU A 47 1.90 6.23 19.71
N LEU A 48 1.17 5.67 18.75
CA LEU A 48 -0.26 5.34 18.92
C LEU A 48 -0.54 3.85 19.04
N PHE A 49 0.45 2.99 18.72
CA PHE A 49 0.30 1.54 18.71
C PHE A 49 1.53 0.87 19.37
N ASP A 50 1.33 -0.31 19.94
CA ASP A 50 2.38 -1.06 20.65
C ASP A 50 3.42 -1.71 19.70
N GLY A 51 3.15 -1.73 18.41
CA GLY A 51 4.04 -2.33 17.40
C GLY A 51 3.66 -1.91 15.99
N VAL A 52 4.52 -2.23 15.01
CA VAL A 52 4.29 -1.89 13.60
C VAL A 52 3.98 -3.16 12.80
N HIS A 53 2.80 -3.22 12.20
CA HIS A 53 2.41 -4.33 11.34
C HIS A 53 3.19 -4.32 10.01
N GLY A 54 3.53 -5.51 9.50
CA GLY A 54 4.21 -5.67 8.21
C GLY A 54 3.46 -5.02 7.04
N ILE A 55 2.12 -5.07 7.06
CA ILE A 55 1.24 -4.39 6.09
C ILE A 55 1.51 -2.88 6.09
N THR A 56 1.63 -2.26 7.26
CA THR A 56 1.90 -0.82 7.40
C THR A 56 3.23 -0.43 6.77
N ILE A 57 4.27 -1.25 6.97
CA ILE A 57 5.58 -0.99 6.35
C ILE A 57 5.49 -1.17 4.83
N ALA A 58 4.95 -2.30 4.35
CA ALA A 58 4.92 -2.64 2.94
C ALA A 58 4.11 -1.64 2.11
N PHE A 59 2.89 -1.33 2.54
CA PHE A 59 1.98 -0.44 1.81
C PHE A 59 2.18 1.03 2.17
N GLY A 60 2.54 1.35 3.41
CA GLY A 60 2.74 2.72 3.86
C GLY A 60 3.88 3.41 3.11
N PHE A 61 5.03 2.75 2.95
CA PHE A 61 6.13 3.32 2.15
C PHE A 61 5.78 3.43 0.66
N THR A 62 5.00 2.50 0.10
CA THR A 62 4.50 2.61 -1.27
C THR A 62 3.61 3.84 -1.44
N LEU A 63 2.73 4.10 -0.47
CA LEU A 63 1.84 5.27 -0.49
C LEU A 63 2.58 6.60 -0.30
N ILE A 64 3.60 6.62 0.54
CA ILE A 64 4.47 7.80 0.66
C ILE A 64 5.21 8.06 -0.65
N GLY A 65 5.48 7.03 -1.46
CA GLY A 65 5.99 7.20 -2.81
C GLY A 65 5.13 8.14 -3.67
N VAL A 66 3.80 8.16 -3.47
CA VAL A 66 2.89 9.13 -4.12
C VAL A 66 3.22 10.57 -3.72
N ALA A 67 3.73 10.79 -2.51
CA ALA A 67 4.16 12.14 -2.07
C ALA A 67 5.35 12.68 -2.87
N GLN A 68 6.03 11.86 -3.67
CA GLN A 68 7.07 12.29 -4.61
C GLN A 68 6.52 13.24 -5.67
N ASP A 69 5.24 13.16 -5.98
CA ASP A 69 4.59 14.08 -6.91
C ASP A 69 4.60 15.53 -6.41
N TYR A 70 4.59 15.76 -5.08
CA TYR A 70 4.56 17.10 -4.51
C TYR A 70 5.80 17.93 -4.87
N PRO A 71 7.04 17.46 -4.61
CA PRO A 71 8.24 18.16 -5.06
C PRO A 71 8.35 18.21 -6.59
N ILE A 72 7.92 17.18 -7.33
CA ILE A 72 7.96 17.20 -8.80
C ILE A 72 7.05 18.30 -9.34
N HIS A 73 5.82 18.43 -8.84
CA HIS A 73 4.92 19.52 -9.20
C HIS A 73 5.52 20.87 -8.83
N PHE A 74 6.11 21.00 -7.65
CA PHE A 74 6.78 22.24 -7.25
C PHE A 74 7.92 22.59 -8.21
N PHE A 75 8.80 21.66 -8.54
CA PHE A 75 9.92 21.91 -9.45
C PHE A 75 9.48 22.25 -10.88
N SER A 76 8.41 21.62 -11.36
CA SER A 76 7.86 21.90 -12.69
C SER A 76 7.21 23.29 -12.80
N HIS A 77 6.81 23.89 -11.67
CA HIS A 77 6.23 25.23 -11.63
C HIS A 77 7.23 26.34 -11.29
N LEU A 78 8.51 26.00 -11.12
CA LEU A 78 9.56 27.00 -10.94
C LEU A 78 9.83 27.73 -12.25
N ARG A 79 9.53 29.03 -12.28
CA ARG A 79 9.73 29.89 -13.46
C ARG A 79 10.84 30.91 -13.23
N PRO A 80 11.60 31.28 -14.28
CA PRO A 80 12.57 32.38 -14.20
C PRO A 80 11.87 33.67 -13.76
N GLY A 81 12.54 34.42 -12.86
CA GLY A 81 12.00 35.69 -12.35
C GLY A 81 10.93 35.55 -11.25
N GLN A 82 10.49 34.35 -10.92
CA GLN A 82 9.54 34.08 -9.85
C GLN A 82 10.25 33.47 -8.62
N SER A 83 9.88 33.92 -7.41
CA SER A 83 10.43 33.32 -6.21
C SER A 83 9.86 31.91 -5.98
N PRO A 84 10.66 30.95 -5.46
CA PRO A 84 10.17 29.61 -5.15
C PRO A 84 8.96 29.61 -4.21
N HIS A 85 8.89 30.57 -3.28
CA HIS A 85 7.75 30.74 -2.39
C HIS A 85 6.45 31.15 -3.11
N ALA A 86 6.55 31.99 -4.15
CA ALA A 86 5.40 32.35 -4.95
C ALA A 86 4.90 31.16 -5.77
N SER A 87 5.81 30.39 -6.36
CA SER A 87 5.48 29.18 -7.13
C SER A 87 4.74 28.16 -6.26
N VAL A 88 5.25 27.83 -5.06
CA VAL A 88 4.58 26.88 -4.18
C VAL A 88 3.25 27.41 -3.65
N ARG A 89 3.11 28.72 -3.44
CA ARG A 89 1.85 29.33 -3.01
C ARG A 89 0.76 29.17 -4.07
N ALA A 90 1.10 29.37 -5.32
CA ALA A 90 0.18 29.17 -6.44
C ALA A 90 -0.27 27.72 -6.59
N LEU A 91 0.64 26.76 -6.33
CA LEU A 91 0.37 25.34 -6.42
C LEU A 91 -0.37 24.77 -5.20
N TRP A 92 -0.30 25.47 -4.05
CA TRP A 92 -0.77 24.97 -2.77
C TRP A 92 -2.23 24.50 -2.74
N PRO A 93 -3.22 25.22 -3.34
CA PRO A 93 -4.60 24.73 -3.35
C PRO A 93 -4.75 23.35 -3.98
N THR A 94 -4.06 23.11 -5.11
CA THR A 94 -4.08 21.82 -5.80
C THR A 94 -3.45 20.71 -4.96
N LEU A 95 -2.30 20.98 -4.34
CA LEU A 95 -1.65 20.02 -3.45
C LEU A 95 -2.52 19.66 -2.24
N VAL A 96 -3.10 20.66 -1.57
CA VAL A 96 -3.96 20.43 -0.41
C VAL A 96 -5.20 19.62 -0.76
N THR A 97 -5.81 19.90 -1.91
CA THR A 97 -6.98 19.11 -2.36
C THR A 97 -6.62 17.64 -2.57
N GLY A 98 -5.48 17.36 -3.21
CA GLY A 98 -4.99 15.99 -3.40
C GLY A 98 -4.68 15.29 -2.08
N VAL A 99 -3.94 15.95 -1.19
CA VAL A 99 -3.62 15.44 0.15
C VAL A 99 -4.89 15.18 0.95
N ALA A 100 -5.79 16.16 1.01
CA ALA A 100 -7.04 16.03 1.77
C ALA A 100 -7.91 14.90 1.25
N SER A 101 -8.07 14.76 -0.06
CA SER A 101 -8.80 13.65 -0.68
C SER A 101 -8.22 12.29 -0.28
N THR A 102 -6.90 12.14 -0.35
CA THR A 102 -6.24 10.90 0.06
C THR A 102 -6.38 10.66 1.55
N CYS A 103 -6.19 11.68 2.39
CA CYS A 103 -6.35 11.55 3.84
C CYS A 103 -7.78 11.16 4.23
N ILE A 104 -8.80 11.73 3.57
CA ILE A 104 -10.22 11.35 3.81
C ILE A 104 -10.45 9.89 3.43
N ALA A 105 -9.92 9.44 2.28
CA ALA A 105 -10.05 8.04 1.88
C ALA A 105 -9.40 7.10 2.90
N TYR A 106 -8.18 7.40 3.38
CA TYR A 106 -7.51 6.57 4.38
C TYR A 106 -8.12 6.68 5.78
N ALA A 107 -8.74 7.81 6.12
CA ALA A 107 -9.44 7.96 7.40
C ALA A 107 -10.57 6.93 7.58
N THR A 108 -11.16 6.41 6.50
CA THR A 108 -12.15 5.32 6.58
C THR A 108 -11.58 4.05 7.21
N PHE A 109 -10.28 3.79 7.04
CA PHE A 109 -9.62 2.62 7.63
C PHE A 109 -9.45 2.72 9.15
N LEU A 110 -9.57 3.91 9.74
CA LEU A 110 -9.57 4.07 11.21
C LEU A 110 -10.76 3.36 11.87
N PHE A 111 -11.85 3.20 11.13
CA PHE A 111 -13.07 2.50 11.57
C PHE A 111 -13.03 0.99 11.26
N SER A 112 -11.95 0.49 10.66
CA SER A 112 -11.77 -0.93 10.39
C SER A 112 -11.58 -1.70 11.71
N GLY A 113 -12.10 -2.93 11.78
CA GLY A 113 -11.77 -3.87 12.86
C GLY A 113 -10.34 -4.42 12.80
N VAL A 114 -9.58 -4.12 11.73
CA VAL A 114 -8.23 -4.65 11.49
C VAL A 114 -7.18 -3.62 11.89
N GLU A 115 -6.35 -3.96 12.88
CA GLU A 115 -5.35 -3.04 13.42
C GLU A 115 -4.33 -2.58 12.37
N GLY A 116 -3.85 -3.48 11.51
CA GLY A 116 -2.91 -3.11 10.44
C GLY A 116 -3.46 -2.06 9.47
N LEU A 117 -4.79 -2.06 9.21
CA LEU A 117 -5.43 -1.01 8.39
C LEU A 117 -5.53 0.32 9.13
N LYS A 118 -5.81 0.30 10.44
CA LYS A 118 -5.78 1.52 11.27
C LYS A 118 -4.39 2.14 11.28
N GLN A 119 -3.36 1.32 11.48
CA GLN A 119 -1.97 1.76 11.43
C GLN A 119 -1.61 2.35 10.06
N LEU A 120 -2.05 1.72 8.97
CA LEU A 120 -1.85 2.21 7.61
C LEU A 120 -2.50 3.58 7.40
N ALA A 121 -3.70 3.80 7.94
CA ALA A 121 -4.37 5.10 7.91
C ALA A 121 -3.56 6.17 8.64
N VAL A 122 -3.15 5.90 9.88
CA VAL A 122 -2.36 6.84 10.70
C VAL A 122 -1.03 7.16 10.01
N PHE A 123 -0.33 6.13 9.53
CA PHE A 123 0.92 6.28 8.81
C PHE A 123 0.76 7.20 7.58
N THR A 124 -0.28 6.95 6.78
CA THR A 124 -0.51 7.68 5.54
C THR A 124 -0.92 9.12 5.80
N ILE A 125 -1.85 9.36 6.70
CA ILE A 125 -2.34 10.71 7.02
C ILE A 125 -1.21 11.57 7.60
N ALA A 126 -0.47 11.06 8.58
CA ALA A 126 0.66 11.76 9.16
C ALA A 126 1.78 11.97 8.14
N GLY A 127 2.12 10.93 7.39
CA GLY A 127 3.18 10.95 6.40
C GLY A 127 2.92 11.92 5.25
N LEU A 128 1.75 11.85 4.62
CA LEU A 128 1.38 12.76 3.52
C LEU A 128 1.24 14.20 4.01
N GLY A 129 0.69 14.40 5.20
CA GLY A 129 0.57 15.73 5.82
C GLY A 129 1.94 16.40 6.01
N VAL A 130 2.90 15.66 6.57
CA VAL A 130 4.27 16.17 6.78
C VAL A 130 5.03 16.32 5.47
N ALA A 131 4.87 15.42 4.50
CA ALA A 131 5.47 15.55 3.18
C ALA A 131 4.96 16.81 2.44
N ALA A 132 3.66 17.08 2.49
CA ALA A 132 3.07 18.29 1.93
C ALA A 132 3.57 19.54 2.66
N ALA A 133 3.65 19.52 3.99
CA ALA A 133 4.19 20.58 4.82
C ALA A 133 5.67 20.88 4.48
N SER A 134 6.48 19.83 4.34
CA SER A 134 7.89 19.94 3.93
C SER A 134 8.02 20.54 2.53
N THR A 135 7.16 20.14 1.60
CA THR A 135 7.13 20.74 0.25
C THR A 135 6.72 22.22 0.30
N ARG A 136 5.80 22.59 1.19
CA ARG A 136 5.28 23.96 1.30
C ARG A 136 6.26 24.94 1.97
N TRP A 137 6.92 24.50 3.03
CA TRP A 137 7.70 25.42 3.87
C TRP A 137 9.21 25.17 3.83
N LEU A 138 9.65 23.93 3.73
CA LEU A 138 11.07 23.60 3.73
C LEU A 138 11.69 23.74 2.34
N LEU A 139 11.05 23.12 1.33
CA LEU A 139 11.60 23.01 -0.01
C LEU A 139 11.87 24.38 -0.69
N PRO A 140 10.99 25.41 -0.60
CA PRO A 140 11.27 26.71 -1.22
C PRO A 140 12.43 27.48 -0.61
N ARG A 141 12.83 27.15 0.63
CA ARG A 141 14.01 27.75 1.28
C ARG A 141 15.33 27.16 0.80
N LEU A 142 15.29 25.89 0.34
CA LEU A 142 16.48 25.14 -0.09
C LEU A 142 16.70 25.24 -1.60
N VAL A 143 15.64 25.56 -2.35
CA VAL A 143 15.70 25.62 -3.82
C VAL A 143 16.08 27.03 -4.28
N THR A 144 17.14 27.10 -5.10
CA THR A 144 17.53 28.36 -5.75
C THR A 144 16.54 28.70 -6.88
N PRO A 145 16.23 30.00 -7.11
CA PRO A 145 15.38 30.41 -8.21
C PRO A 145 15.82 29.83 -9.54
N ALA A 146 14.85 29.44 -10.36
CA ALA A 146 15.13 28.88 -11.67
C ALA A 146 15.77 29.94 -12.58
N ARG A 147 16.88 29.62 -13.22
CA ARG A 147 17.51 30.48 -14.23
C ARG A 147 16.95 30.26 -15.63
N ARG A 148 16.34 29.09 -15.86
CA ARG A 148 15.72 28.68 -17.15
C ARG A 148 14.44 27.95 -16.87
N ASP A 149 13.47 28.08 -17.74
CA ASP A 149 12.23 27.31 -17.66
C ASP A 149 12.57 25.84 -18.05
N PRO A 150 12.22 24.84 -17.22
CA PRO A 150 12.34 23.44 -17.60
C PRO A 150 11.58 23.09 -18.90
N ALA A 151 10.49 23.82 -19.19
CA ALA A 151 9.68 23.64 -20.40
C ALA A 151 10.44 24.02 -21.69
N ASP A 152 11.46 24.90 -21.61
CA ASP A 152 12.29 25.31 -22.76
C ASP A 152 13.30 24.24 -23.20
N SER A 153 13.22 23.04 -22.63
CA SER A 153 14.09 21.93 -23.03
C SER A 153 13.79 21.47 -24.45
N ARG A 154 14.82 21.48 -25.32
CA ARG A 154 14.70 20.97 -26.69
C ARG A 154 14.21 19.51 -26.76
N VAL A 155 14.58 18.70 -25.76
CA VAL A 155 14.15 17.30 -25.66
C VAL A 155 12.66 17.22 -25.34
N LEU A 156 12.20 17.99 -24.35
CA LEU A 156 10.79 18.07 -23.97
C LEU A 156 9.93 18.59 -25.13
N GLY A 157 10.41 19.62 -25.84
CA GLY A 157 9.73 20.15 -27.03
C GLY A 157 9.68 19.18 -28.22
N ARG A 158 10.65 18.26 -28.36
CA ARG A 158 10.58 17.17 -29.36
C ARG A 158 9.57 16.10 -28.94
N LEU A 159 9.60 15.69 -27.68
CA LEU A 159 8.65 14.73 -27.11
C LEU A 159 7.21 15.24 -27.22
N TRP A 160 6.99 16.51 -26.87
CA TRP A 160 5.67 17.13 -26.96
C TRP A 160 5.14 17.13 -28.40
N ARG A 161 5.96 17.55 -29.37
CA ARG A 161 5.61 17.50 -30.79
C ARG A 161 5.38 16.08 -31.31
N ALA A 162 6.08 15.09 -30.78
CA ALA A 162 5.84 13.69 -31.13
C ALA A 162 4.48 13.21 -30.58
N VAL A 163 4.14 13.57 -29.34
CA VAL A 163 2.84 13.26 -28.73
C VAL A 163 1.68 13.97 -29.44
N GLU A 164 1.86 15.26 -29.82
CA GLU A 164 0.86 16.01 -30.59
C GLU A 164 0.58 15.41 -31.97
N ARG A 165 1.58 14.76 -32.56
CA ARG A 165 1.45 14.08 -33.87
C ARG A 165 0.80 12.72 -33.79
N LEU A 166 0.67 12.15 -32.58
CA LEU A 166 -0.04 10.88 -32.39
C LEU A 166 -1.51 11.06 -32.76
N PRO A 167 -2.03 10.22 -33.66
CA PRO A 167 -3.45 10.24 -33.98
C PRO A 167 -4.24 10.01 -32.69
N ARG A 168 -5.31 10.78 -32.51
CA ARG A 168 -6.17 10.60 -31.34
C ARG A 168 -6.77 9.20 -31.37
N PRO A 169 -6.35 8.26 -30.52
CA PRO A 169 -6.67 6.84 -30.69
C PRO A 169 -8.05 6.50 -30.09
N ARG A 170 -9.09 7.30 -30.42
CA ARG A 170 -10.43 7.09 -29.88
C ARG A 170 -10.97 5.68 -30.16
N VAL A 171 -10.75 5.20 -31.38
CA VAL A 171 -11.16 3.86 -31.80
C VAL A 171 -10.31 2.81 -31.07
N ALA A 172 -8.99 2.99 -31.01
CA ALA A 172 -8.11 2.07 -30.28
C ALA A 172 -8.45 2.02 -28.79
N LEU A 173 -8.72 3.16 -28.15
CA LEU A 173 -9.17 3.22 -26.75
C LEU A 173 -10.53 2.53 -26.56
N ALA A 174 -11.48 2.73 -27.49
CA ALA A 174 -12.77 2.05 -27.44
C ALA A 174 -12.61 0.53 -27.61
N VAL A 175 -11.75 0.08 -28.51
CA VAL A 175 -11.45 -1.35 -28.69
C VAL A 175 -10.79 -1.95 -27.46
N VAL A 176 -9.77 -1.28 -26.89
CA VAL A 176 -9.11 -1.75 -25.65
C VAL A 176 -10.09 -1.79 -24.48
N ALA A 177 -10.91 -0.75 -24.31
CA ALA A 177 -11.93 -0.71 -23.25
C ALA A 177 -12.99 -1.81 -23.44
N SER A 178 -13.45 -2.03 -24.68
CA SER A 178 -14.41 -3.10 -24.98
C SER A 178 -13.81 -4.49 -24.77
N MET A 179 -12.53 -4.66 -25.13
CA MET A 179 -11.82 -5.93 -24.91
C MET A 179 -11.59 -6.19 -23.43
N ALA A 180 -11.21 -5.17 -22.63
CA ALA A 180 -11.09 -5.28 -21.20
C ALA A 180 -12.44 -5.60 -20.54
N LEU A 181 -13.51 -4.94 -20.96
CA LEU A 181 -14.87 -5.24 -20.47
C LEU A 181 -15.28 -6.67 -20.85
N ALA A 182 -15.01 -7.10 -22.07
CA ALA A 182 -15.29 -8.47 -22.50
C ALA A 182 -14.54 -9.50 -21.66
N VAL A 183 -13.25 -9.26 -21.35
CA VAL A 183 -12.49 -10.13 -20.46
C VAL A 183 -13.12 -10.21 -19.07
N VAL A 184 -13.55 -9.09 -18.49
CA VAL A 184 -14.21 -9.07 -17.17
C VAL A 184 -15.55 -9.82 -17.19
N VAL A 185 -16.32 -9.67 -18.28
CA VAL A 185 -17.69 -10.27 -18.37
C VAL A 185 -17.64 -11.74 -18.75
N PHE A 186 -16.73 -12.12 -19.64
CA PHE A 186 -16.67 -13.47 -20.21
C PHE A 186 -15.53 -14.34 -19.69
N ALA A 187 -14.70 -13.84 -18.74
CA ALA A 187 -13.63 -14.64 -18.15
C ALA A 187 -14.21 -15.91 -17.49
N PRO A 188 -13.73 -17.10 -17.86
CA PRO A 188 -14.15 -18.33 -17.21
C PRO A 188 -13.62 -18.35 -15.78
N GLY A 189 -14.50 -18.29 -14.79
CA GLY A 189 -14.15 -18.32 -13.37
C GLY A 189 -14.68 -17.15 -12.58
N ALA A 190 -14.59 -17.24 -11.26
CA ALA A 190 -14.96 -16.14 -10.38
C ALA A 190 -13.97 -14.97 -10.57
N PHE A 191 -14.45 -13.82 -11.04
CA PHE A 191 -13.65 -12.60 -11.15
C PHE A 191 -13.05 -12.19 -9.79
N TRP A 192 -13.79 -12.43 -8.72
CA TRP A 192 -13.38 -12.16 -7.35
C TRP A 192 -12.72 -13.39 -6.72
N GLN A 193 -11.48 -13.23 -6.33
CA GLN A 193 -10.73 -14.25 -5.58
C GLN A 193 -10.93 -14.03 -4.09
N ASN A 194 -11.80 -14.84 -3.47
CA ASN A 194 -12.07 -14.76 -2.03
C ASN A 194 -11.15 -15.68 -1.20
N ASP A 195 -10.32 -16.46 -1.85
CA ASP A 195 -9.39 -17.37 -1.19
C ASP A 195 -8.09 -16.63 -0.86
N LEU A 196 -7.96 -16.21 0.39
CA LEU A 196 -6.76 -15.53 0.91
C LEU A 196 -5.52 -16.44 0.93
N SER A 197 -5.70 -17.76 0.89
CA SER A 197 -4.56 -18.70 0.87
C SER A 197 -3.70 -18.54 -0.38
N ARG A 198 -4.28 -18.11 -1.49
CA ARG A 198 -3.56 -17.84 -2.75
C ARG A 198 -2.69 -16.58 -2.72
N LEU A 199 -2.87 -15.70 -1.73
CA LEU A 199 -2.00 -14.55 -1.50
C LEU A 199 -0.73 -14.92 -0.71
N THR A 200 -0.67 -16.15 -0.21
CA THR A 200 0.48 -16.62 0.56
C THR A 200 1.67 -16.81 -0.38
N PRO A 201 2.80 -16.12 -0.16
CA PRO A 201 3.97 -16.20 -1.05
C PRO A 201 4.80 -17.47 -0.84
N VAL A 202 4.18 -18.57 -0.42
CA VAL A 202 4.82 -19.86 -0.19
C VAL A 202 4.80 -20.65 -1.50
N PRO A 203 5.95 -21.18 -1.96
CA PRO A 203 6.00 -22.01 -3.14
C PRO A 203 5.07 -23.22 -3.03
N PRO A 204 4.40 -23.64 -4.12
CA PRO A 204 3.50 -24.79 -4.08
C PRO A 204 4.15 -26.09 -3.57
N ALA A 205 5.45 -26.26 -3.83
CA ALA A 205 6.22 -27.41 -3.35
C ALA A 205 6.30 -27.47 -1.82
N ASP A 206 6.46 -26.30 -1.17
CA ASP A 206 6.53 -26.22 0.30
C ASP A 206 5.15 -26.43 0.92
N LEU A 207 4.09 -25.95 0.28
CA LEU A 207 2.71 -26.23 0.70
C LEU A 207 2.37 -27.71 0.61
N HIS A 208 2.81 -28.40 -0.46
CA HIS A 208 2.66 -29.85 -0.59
C HIS A 208 3.43 -30.62 0.48
N ARG A 209 4.65 -30.16 0.79
CA ARG A 209 5.46 -30.78 1.84
C ARG A 209 4.84 -30.59 3.23
N ASP A 210 4.31 -29.40 3.52
CA ASP A 210 3.58 -29.13 4.77
C ASP A 210 2.35 -30.03 4.88
N ALA A 211 1.56 -30.16 3.81
CA ALA A 211 0.40 -31.04 3.76
C ALA A 211 0.76 -32.51 4.00
N GLN A 212 1.87 -33.01 3.41
CA GLN A 212 2.37 -34.36 3.65
C GLN A 212 2.79 -34.59 5.11
N LEU A 213 3.58 -33.66 5.66
CA LEU A 213 4.01 -33.74 7.06
C LEU A 213 2.82 -33.72 8.03
N ARG A 214 1.81 -32.89 7.77
CA ARG A 214 0.59 -32.85 8.58
C ARG A 214 -0.17 -34.18 8.50
N ALA A 215 -0.28 -34.75 7.32
CA ALA A 215 -0.93 -36.07 7.13
C ALA A 215 -0.18 -37.18 7.86
N GLU A 216 1.16 -37.20 7.82
CA GLU A 216 2.02 -38.18 8.52
C GLU A 216 1.94 -38.05 10.04
N LEU A 217 1.83 -36.79 10.55
CA LEU A 217 1.72 -36.48 11.98
C LEU A 217 0.30 -36.63 12.51
N GLY A 218 -0.71 -36.83 11.64
CA GLY A 218 -2.11 -36.82 12.03
C GLY A 218 -2.56 -35.42 12.56
N ALA A 219 -1.84 -34.33 12.17
CA ALA A 219 -2.14 -33.01 12.63
C ALA A 219 -3.43 -32.49 11.96
N PRO A 220 -4.41 -31.96 12.74
CA PRO A 220 -5.66 -31.45 12.19
C PRO A 220 -5.41 -30.26 11.26
N ASP A 221 -6.25 -30.15 10.23
CA ASP A 221 -6.26 -28.99 9.34
C ASP A 221 -6.90 -27.79 10.09
N VAL A 222 -6.08 -26.83 10.46
CA VAL A 222 -6.48 -25.63 11.23
C VAL A 222 -7.23 -24.56 10.40
N ARG A 223 -7.87 -24.96 9.30
CA ARG A 223 -8.66 -24.01 8.49
C ARG A 223 -9.90 -23.48 9.21
N TYR A 224 -10.43 -24.24 10.14
CA TYR A 224 -11.65 -23.89 10.85
C TYR A 224 -11.33 -23.76 12.35
N LEU A 225 -11.63 -22.61 12.91
CA LEU A 225 -11.49 -22.35 14.35
C LEU A 225 -12.87 -22.12 14.96
N LEU A 226 -13.18 -22.90 15.98
CA LEU A 226 -14.34 -22.65 16.83
C LEU A 226 -13.93 -21.68 17.94
N ALA A 227 -14.34 -20.41 17.84
CA ALA A 227 -14.10 -19.43 18.85
C ALA A 227 -15.16 -19.52 19.94
N LEU A 228 -14.73 -19.83 21.16
CA LEU A 228 -15.58 -19.85 22.35
C LEU A 228 -15.27 -18.61 23.20
N GLN A 229 -16.30 -17.94 23.70
CA GLN A 229 -16.17 -16.75 24.54
C GLN A 229 -16.83 -17.04 25.89
N GLY A 230 -16.21 -16.54 26.95
CA GLY A 230 -16.71 -16.64 28.34
C GLY A 230 -16.25 -15.44 29.16
N THR A 231 -16.81 -15.28 30.35
CA THR A 231 -16.47 -14.21 31.27
C THR A 231 -15.15 -14.47 32.01
N ASP A 232 -14.77 -15.73 32.16
CA ASP A 232 -13.52 -16.17 32.73
C ASP A 232 -13.01 -17.46 32.06
N VAL A 233 -11.85 -17.95 32.50
CA VAL A 233 -11.21 -19.14 31.95
C VAL A 233 -12.05 -20.40 32.15
N GLU A 234 -12.70 -20.50 33.31
CA GLU A 234 -13.54 -21.62 33.67
C GLU A 234 -14.77 -21.74 32.76
N ASP A 235 -15.44 -20.62 32.52
CA ASP A 235 -16.57 -20.54 31.56
C ASP A 235 -16.19 -21.03 30.15
N VAL A 236 -14.99 -20.65 29.68
CA VAL A 236 -14.50 -21.07 28.35
C VAL A 236 -14.18 -22.57 28.35
N LEU A 237 -13.57 -23.12 29.40
CA LEU A 237 -13.30 -24.56 29.53
C LEU A 237 -14.59 -25.37 29.55
N GLN A 238 -15.58 -24.99 30.34
CA GLN A 238 -16.90 -25.61 30.36
C GLN A 238 -17.62 -25.51 29.03
N ALA A 239 -17.50 -24.35 28.32
CA ALA A 239 -18.05 -24.22 26.97
C ALA A 239 -17.37 -25.17 26.00
N SER A 240 -16.05 -25.36 26.13
CA SER A 240 -15.27 -26.32 25.35
C SER A 240 -15.72 -27.77 25.59
N GLU A 241 -15.95 -28.13 26.88
CA GLU A 241 -16.45 -29.46 27.26
C GLU A 241 -17.87 -29.70 26.70
N ARG A 242 -18.75 -28.70 26.75
CA ARG A 242 -20.10 -28.80 26.14
C ARG A 242 -20.08 -28.95 24.64
N ALA A 243 -19.07 -28.43 23.95
CA ALA A 243 -18.90 -28.57 22.51
C ALA A 243 -18.40 -29.95 22.09
N ALA A 244 -17.67 -30.65 22.96
CA ALA A 244 -17.05 -31.94 22.64
C ALA A 244 -18.00 -33.01 22.08
N PRO A 245 -19.19 -33.28 22.66
CA PRO A 245 -20.09 -34.31 22.17
C PRO A 245 -20.64 -33.97 20.78
N LEU A 246 -20.86 -32.68 20.47
CA LEU A 246 -21.27 -32.25 19.12
C LEU A 246 -20.18 -32.51 18.09
N LEU A 247 -18.95 -32.16 18.41
CA LEU A 247 -17.81 -32.38 17.51
C LEU A 247 -17.53 -33.87 17.29
N GLN A 248 -17.70 -34.72 18.31
CA GLN A 248 -17.63 -36.17 18.18
C GLN A 248 -18.71 -36.72 17.23
N GLN A 249 -19.95 -36.24 17.34
CA GLN A 249 -21.03 -36.62 16.43
C GLN A 249 -20.73 -36.19 14.98
N LEU A 250 -20.19 -35.00 14.76
CA LEU A 250 -19.80 -34.53 13.44
C LEU A 250 -18.67 -35.35 12.84
N GLN A 251 -17.72 -35.75 13.67
CA GLN A 251 -16.63 -36.65 13.26
C GLN A 251 -17.18 -38.06 12.92
N ALA A 252 -18.05 -38.62 13.74
CA ALA A 252 -18.68 -39.92 13.48
C ALA A 252 -19.54 -39.92 12.19
N ARG A 253 -20.08 -38.77 11.79
CA ARG A 253 -20.81 -38.60 10.53
C ARG A 253 -19.91 -38.33 9.32
N GLY A 254 -18.59 -38.24 9.50
CA GLY A 254 -17.64 -37.93 8.43
C GLY A 254 -17.71 -36.48 7.91
N VAL A 255 -18.27 -35.57 8.70
CA VAL A 255 -18.30 -34.13 8.40
C VAL A 255 -16.97 -33.47 8.78
N LEU A 256 -16.33 -34.01 9.82
CA LEU A 256 -15.00 -33.58 10.31
C LEU A 256 -14.06 -34.78 10.27
N ASP A 257 -12.86 -34.59 9.71
CA ASP A 257 -11.79 -35.61 9.75
C ASP A 257 -11.19 -35.70 11.16
N GLY A 258 -11.13 -34.59 11.89
CA GLY A 258 -10.62 -34.52 13.26
C GLY A 258 -10.90 -33.15 13.88
N TYR A 259 -10.76 -33.07 15.19
CA TYR A 259 -10.83 -31.82 15.93
C TYR A 259 -9.91 -31.87 17.15
N ASP A 260 -9.52 -30.72 17.64
CA ASP A 260 -8.79 -30.56 18.89
C ASP A 260 -9.48 -29.49 19.75
N LEU A 261 -9.50 -29.70 21.05
CA LEU A 261 -10.18 -28.86 22.03
C LEU A 261 -9.30 -28.63 23.25
N ALA A 262 -9.36 -27.44 23.82
CA ALA A 262 -8.67 -27.09 25.05
C ALA A 262 -9.06 -28.04 26.22
N ALA A 263 -10.33 -28.39 26.35
CA ALA A 263 -10.84 -29.30 27.37
C ALA A 263 -10.20 -30.72 27.35
N ARG A 264 -9.55 -31.11 26.26
CA ARG A 264 -8.81 -32.37 26.17
C ARG A 264 -7.54 -32.36 27.03
N TYR A 265 -6.93 -31.18 27.19
CA TYR A 265 -5.66 -30.99 27.90
C TYR A 265 -5.83 -30.30 29.25
N LEU A 266 -6.87 -29.48 29.36
CA LEU A 266 -7.20 -28.69 30.55
C LEU A 266 -8.71 -28.85 30.82
N PRO A 267 -9.10 -29.89 31.59
CA PRO A 267 -10.49 -30.04 32.02
C PRO A 267 -10.89 -28.93 33.01
N SER A 268 -12.19 -28.58 33.01
CA SER A 268 -12.78 -27.59 33.93
C SER A 268 -12.75 -28.03 35.37
#